data_33169268661643ecf5d536a73734751c
#
_entry.id   33169268661643ecf5d536a73734751c
#
_cell.length_a   1.000
_cell.length_b   1.000
_cell.length_c   1.000
_cell.angle_alpha   90.00
_cell.angle_beta   90.00
_cell.angle_gamma   90.00
#
_symmetry.space_group_name_H-M   'P 1'
#
loop_
_entity.id
_entity.type
_entity.pdbx_description
1 polymer ?
#
loop_
_entity_poly.entity_id
_entity_poly.type
_entity_poly.pdbx_seq_one_letter_code
_entity_poly.pdbx_strand_id
1 'polypeptide(L)'
;SKDLATIRTDSDVELDKDKARIHNFYTEDAYKILKKLEFKNLLSRFEKKVSHDEITEKFHTVTDLAEAENLFEKAGKEEATGLYLLPDEKRSLLAVCLSFQDGETFFCRREGFLTEDYLADKLRKLSETGKIVCANIKEYYDFLQTDNTDHYFDIILAAYLLNPLKNDYTIQDVANEHLGLMLQEKTEMFGKKSLSAAYAEMEEEVISYISFL
;
A
#
# COMPACT_ATOMS: atom_id res chain seq x y z
N SER A 1 -25.62 5.26 40.17
CA SER A 1 -26.00 5.34 38.74
C SER A 1 -26.90 6.53 38.41
N LYS A 2 -27.84 6.93 39.30
CA LYS A 2 -28.67 8.11 39.05
C LYS A 2 -27.85 9.41 38.93
N ASP A 3 -26.84 9.61 39.81
CA ASP A 3 -25.97 10.77 39.77
C ASP A 3 -25.13 10.88 38.50
N LEU A 4 -24.69 9.73 37.94
CA LEU A 4 -23.97 9.68 36.65
C LEU A 4 -24.88 9.98 35.46
N ALA A 5 -26.17 9.70 35.55
CA ALA A 5 -27.13 9.94 34.50
C ALA A 5 -27.79 11.32 34.57
N THR A 6 -27.59 12.07 35.69
CA THR A 6 -28.18 13.38 35.88
C THR A 6 -27.33 14.48 35.23
N ILE A 7 -27.93 15.24 34.34
CA ILE A 7 -27.27 16.40 33.71
C ILE A 7 -27.04 17.47 34.77
N ARG A 8 -25.81 17.88 34.95
CA ARG A 8 -25.44 19.00 35.82
C ARG A 8 -25.57 20.30 35.05
N THR A 9 -26.38 21.21 35.57
CA THR A 9 -26.62 22.53 34.99
C THR A 9 -25.86 23.64 35.71
N ASP A 10 -25.15 23.28 36.77
CA ASP A 10 -24.38 24.15 37.67
C ASP A 10 -22.87 24.12 37.37
N SER A 11 -22.48 23.65 36.24
CA SER A 11 -21.08 23.63 35.82
C SER A 11 -20.62 25.02 35.43
N ASP A 12 -19.46 25.42 35.94
CA ASP A 12 -18.83 26.72 35.67
C ASP A 12 -18.17 26.70 34.25
N VAL A 13 -19.04 26.71 33.22
CA VAL A 13 -18.62 26.69 31.81
C VAL A 13 -19.25 27.89 31.10
N GLU A 14 -18.41 28.80 30.67
CA GLU A 14 -18.81 29.89 29.77
C GLU A 14 -18.69 29.43 28.31
N LEU A 15 -19.82 29.42 27.61
CA LEU A 15 -19.86 29.11 26.18
C LEU A 15 -19.76 30.40 25.36
N ASP A 16 -18.60 30.63 24.74
CA ASP A 16 -18.44 31.66 23.72
C ASP A 16 -18.98 31.11 22.36
N LYS A 17 -20.16 31.59 21.98
CA LYS A 17 -20.88 31.13 20.78
C LYS A 17 -20.13 31.43 19.50
N ASP A 18 -19.32 32.48 19.46
CA ASP A 18 -18.57 32.85 18.25
C ASP A 18 -17.32 31.94 18.08
N LYS A 19 -16.66 31.60 19.17
CA LYS A 19 -15.58 30.60 19.16
C LYS A 19 -16.08 29.17 18.96
N ALA A 20 -17.33 28.88 19.38
CA ALA A 20 -17.93 27.57 19.23
C ALA A 20 -18.56 27.33 17.86
N ARG A 21 -18.50 28.32 16.94
CA ARG A 21 -18.94 28.10 15.55
C ARG A 21 -18.10 27.03 14.88
N ILE A 22 -18.81 26.13 14.22
CA ILE A 22 -18.18 25.08 13.44
C ILE A 22 -17.48 25.72 12.22
N HIS A 23 -16.17 25.58 12.17
CA HIS A 23 -15.32 25.92 11.02
C HIS A 23 -14.90 24.64 10.31
N ASN A 24 -13.82 24.70 9.56
CA ASN A 24 -13.25 23.49 8.95
C ASN A 24 -12.69 22.55 10.04
N PHE A 25 -13.27 21.37 10.17
CA PHE A 25 -12.79 20.35 11.10
C PHE A 25 -11.50 19.66 10.67
N TYR A 26 -11.21 19.71 9.37
CA TYR A 26 -10.12 18.97 8.75
C TYR A 26 -8.84 19.81 8.78
N THR A 27 -8.38 20.15 9.98
CA THR A 27 -7.13 20.86 10.19
C THR A 27 -6.00 19.89 10.50
N GLU A 28 -4.77 20.31 10.25
CA GLU A 28 -3.58 19.50 10.53
C GLU A 28 -3.45 19.13 12.02
N ASP A 29 -3.83 20.07 12.90
CA ASP A 29 -3.81 19.85 14.35
C ASP A 29 -4.89 18.85 14.80
N ALA A 30 -6.09 18.92 14.21
CA ALA A 30 -7.14 17.94 14.46
C ALA A 30 -6.70 16.55 13.99
N TYR A 31 -6.03 16.45 12.84
CA TYR A 31 -5.45 15.20 12.36
C TYR A 31 -4.45 14.61 13.35
N LYS A 32 -3.49 15.42 13.86
CA LYS A 32 -2.49 14.97 14.83
C LYS A 32 -3.14 14.46 16.14
N ILE A 33 -4.17 15.15 16.61
CA ILE A 33 -4.91 14.77 17.83
C ILE A 33 -5.68 13.45 17.60
N LEU A 34 -6.41 13.33 16.50
CA LEU A 34 -7.17 12.13 16.19
C LEU A 34 -6.26 10.93 15.95
N LYS A 35 -5.09 11.15 15.35
CA LYS A 35 -4.06 10.12 15.20
C LYS A 35 -3.55 9.64 16.55
N LYS A 36 -3.25 10.57 17.48
CA LYS A 36 -2.81 10.25 18.86
C LYS A 36 -3.88 9.48 19.64
N LEU A 37 -5.16 9.75 19.36
CA LEU A 37 -6.31 9.09 20.00
C LEU A 37 -6.76 7.82 19.26
N GLU A 38 -6.09 7.44 18.18
CA GLU A 38 -6.37 6.24 17.36
C GLU A 38 -7.80 6.19 16.77
N PHE A 39 -8.39 7.36 16.47
CA PHE A 39 -9.72 7.43 15.86
C PHE A 39 -9.68 7.16 14.35
N LYS A 40 -9.42 5.90 13.97
CA LYS A 40 -9.24 5.45 12.58
C LYS A 40 -10.38 5.90 11.64
N ASN A 41 -11.65 5.70 12.06
CA ASN A 41 -12.82 6.08 11.26
C ASN A 41 -12.98 7.60 11.05
N LEU A 42 -12.40 8.43 11.91
CA LEU A 42 -12.42 9.89 11.73
C LEU A 42 -11.22 10.35 10.88
N LEU A 43 -10.09 9.67 11.00
CA LEU A 43 -8.91 9.96 10.19
C LEU A 43 -9.17 9.75 8.70
N SER A 44 -9.96 8.76 8.31
CA SER A 44 -10.35 8.52 6.91
C SER A 44 -11.11 9.67 6.25
N ARG A 45 -11.71 10.56 7.06
CA ARG A 45 -12.44 11.74 6.58
C ARG A 45 -11.57 12.97 6.36
N PHE A 46 -10.32 12.92 6.81
CA PHE A 46 -9.35 13.93 6.45
C PHE A 46 -8.91 13.67 5.01
N GLU A 47 -9.39 14.48 4.08
CA GLU A 47 -8.76 14.53 2.77
C GLU A 47 -7.30 14.95 2.97
N LYS A 48 -6.40 13.99 3.06
CA LYS A 48 -5.02 14.27 2.79
C LYS A 48 -4.95 14.65 1.31
N LYS A 49 -4.84 15.93 1.05
CA LYS A 49 -3.97 16.39 0.00
C LYS A 49 -2.50 16.09 0.42
N VAL A 50 -2.13 14.82 0.59
CA VAL A 50 -0.82 14.41 0.13
C VAL A 50 -0.89 14.80 -1.34
N SER A 51 0.06 15.57 -1.80
CA SER A 51 0.15 15.93 -3.18
C SER A 51 0.20 14.62 -3.99
N HIS A 52 -0.99 14.12 -4.33
CA HIS A 52 -1.18 12.95 -5.19
C HIS A 52 -0.33 13.14 -6.46
N ASP A 53 -0.23 14.39 -6.90
CA ASP A 53 0.51 14.78 -8.09
C ASP A 53 2.03 14.52 -7.96
N GLU A 54 2.67 14.86 -6.84
CA GLU A 54 4.13 14.64 -6.67
C GLU A 54 4.50 13.16 -6.52
N ILE A 55 3.59 12.32 -6.02
CA ILE A 55 3.85 10.88 -5.86
C ILE A 55 3.57 10.15 -7.17
N THR A 56 2.49 10.51 -7.87
CA THR A 56 2.12 9.88 -9.16
C THR A 56 3.09 10.19 -10.28
N GLU A 57 3.82 11.32 -10.23
CA GLU A 57 4.92 11.62 -11.17
C GLU A 57 6.05 10.57 -11.14
N LYS A 58 6.14 9.76 -10.09
CA LYS A 58 7.13 8.70 -9.92
C LYS A 58 6.63 7.30 -10.33
N PHE A 59 5.43 7.20 -10.89
CA PHE A 59 4.88 5.93 -11.35
C PHE A 59 5.08 5.77 -12.85
N HIS A 60 5.70 4.67 -13.25
CA HIS A 60 6.08 4.38 -14.63
C HIS A 60 5.50 3.06 -15.09
N THR A 61 4.90 3.04 -16.26
CA THR A 61 4.47 1.79 -16.90
C THR A 61 5.52 1.36 -17.91
N VAL A 62 6.02 0.14 -17.76
CA VAL A 62 7.06 -0.45 -18.59
C VAL A 62 6.45 -1.49 -19.54
N THR A 63 6.61 -1.28 -20.82
CA THR A 63 6.18 -2.19 -21.89
C THR A 63 7.31 -2.55 -22.85
N ASP A 64 8.43 -1.83 -22.79
CA ASP A 64 9.61 -2.06 -23.61
C ASP A 64 10.55 -3.07 -22.97
N LEU A 65 11.08 -3.99 -23.80
CA LEU A 65 11.97 -5.06 -23.33
C LEU A 65 13.29 -4.53 -22.77
N ALA A 66 13.91 -3.53 -23.43
CA ALA A 66 15.20 -3.02 -23.00
C ALA A 66 15.07 -2.21 -21.69
N GLU A 67 13.96 -1.50 -21.52
CA GLU A 67 13.63 -0.81 -20.27
C GLU A 67 13.43 -1.82 -19.14
N ALA A 68 12.67 -2.90 -19.38
CA ALA A 68 12.47 -3.97 -18.41
C ALA A 68 13.77 -4.67 -18.02
N GLU A 69 14.67 -4.95 -19.00
CA GLU A 69 16.00 -5.51 -18.70
C GLU A 69 16.79 -4.65 -17.73
N ASN A 70 16.89 -3.34 -18.03
CA ASN A 70 17.61 -2.38 -17.18
C ASN A 70 16.98 -2.28 -15.78
N LEU A 71 15.65 -2.34 -15.71
CA LEU A 71 14.92 -2.26 -14.46
C LEU A 71 15.20 -3.47 -13.55
N PHE A 72 15.11 -4.69 -14.08
CA PHE A 72 15.43 -5.90 -13.32
C PHE A 72 16.92 -5.99 -12.94
N GLU A 73 17.81 -5.46 -13.78
CA GLU A 73 19.22 -5.34 -13.45
C GLU A 73 19.46 -4.34 -12.32
N LYS A 74 18.76 -3.17 -12.33
CA LYS A 74 18.76 -2.20 -11.22
C LYS A 74 18.26 -2.88 -9.94
N ALA A 75 17.11 -3.55 -10.00
CA ALA A 75 16.51 -4.23 -8.86
C ALA A 75 17.44 -5.26 -8.18
N GLY A 76 18.23 -5.99 -8.97
CA GLY A 76 19.20 -6.94 -8.44
C GLY A 76 20.44 -6.31 -7.76
N LYS A 77 20.66 -5.01 -7.95
CA LYS A 77 21.79 -4.25 -7.38
C LYS A 77 21.39 -3.36 -6.20
N GLU A 78 20.09 -3.10 -6.04
CA GLU A 78 19.58 -2.26 -4.95
C GLU A 78 19.68 -2.98 -3.60
N GLU A 79 19.79 -2.20 -2.53
CA GLU A 79 19.80 -2.71 -1.17
C GLU A 79 18.50 -3.42 -0.78
N ALA A 80 17.38 -2.91 -1.29
CA ALA A 80 16.05 -3.50 -1.14
C ALA A 80 15.14 -3.05 -2.30
N THR A 81 14.36 -3.98 -2.84
CA THR A 81 13.38 -3.71 -3.90
C THR A 81 12.00 -4.16 -3.42
N GLY A 82 11.04 -3.23 -3.41
CA GLY A 82 9.64 -3.54 -3.17
C GLY A 82 9.06 -4.35 -4.35
N LEU A 83 8.32 -5.41 -4.05
CA LEU A 83 7.71 -6.28 -5.05
C LEU A 83 6.22 -6.43 -4.82
N TYR A 84 5.43 -6.17 -5.86
CA TYR A 84 4.04 -6.55 -5.92
C TYR A 84 3.76 -7.32 -7.23
N LEU A 85 3.10 -8.48 -7.13
CA LEU A 85 2.70 -9.29 -8.28
C LEU A 85 1.19 -9.21 -8.50
N LEU A 86 0.78 -9.04 -9.75
CA LEU A 86 -0.62 -9.10 -10.15
C LEU A 86 -0.88 -10.39 -10.93
N PRO A 87 -1.27 -11.49 -10.27
CA PRO A 87 -1.73 -12.69 -10.97
C PRO A 87 -3.22 -12.60 -11.34
N ASP A 88 -3.62 -13.35 -12.36
CA ASP A 88 -5.02 -13.60 -12.64
C ASP A 88 -5.59 -14.73 -11.76
N GLU A 89 -6.87 -15.06 -11.94
CA GLU A 89 -7.55 -16.13 -11.19
C GLU A 89 -6.97 -17.54 -11.45
N LYS A 90 -6.27 -17.72 -12.56
CA LYS A 90 -5.61 -18.98 -12.92
C LYS A 90 -4.14 -19.01 -12.49
N ARG A 91 -3.70 -18.02 -11.73
CA ARG A 91 -2.32 -17.84 -11.31
C ARG A 91 -1.36 -17.54 -12.46
N SER A 92 -1.85 -17.00 -13.59
CA SER A 92 -1.02 -16.47 -14.67
C SER A 92 -0.61 -15.02 -14.33
N LEU A 93 0.65 -14.67 -14.53
CA LEU A 93 1.20 -13.38 -14.15
C LEU A 93 0.79 -12.31 -15.17
N LEU A 94 0.02 -11.31 -14.75
CA LEU A 94 -0.42 -10.18 -15.58
C LEU A 94 0.58 -9.03 -15.55
N ALA A 95 1.17 -8.76 -14.38
CA ALA A 95 2.14 -7.70 -14.21
C ALA A 95 3.05 -7.93 -13.00
N VAL A 96 4.20 -7.26 -13.04
CA VAL A 96 5.16 -7.15 -11.94
C VAL A 96 5.35 -5.67 -11.61
N CYS A 97 5.14 -5.29 -10.36
CA CYS A 97 5.42 -3.94 -9.90
C CYS A 97 6.68 -3.96 -9.02
N LEU A 98 7.63 -3.10 -9.32
CA LEU A 98 8.89 -2.92 -8.59
C LEU A 98 8.97 -1.50 -8.07
N SER A 99 9.30 -1.32 -6.79
CA SER A 99 9.51 -0.01 -6.18
C SER A 99 10.88 0.09 -5.54
N PHE A 100 11.43 1.30 -5.52
CA PHE A 100 12.77 1.59 -5.02
C PHE A 100 12.75 2.61 -3.88
N GLN A 101 13.87 2.73 -3.17
CA GLN A 101 13.98 3.63 -2.01
C GLN A 101 13.80 5.12 -2.34
N ASP A 102 14.07 5.53 -3.58
CA ASP A 102 13.83 6.89 -4.09
C ASP A 102 12.35 7.23 -4.32
N GLY A 103 11.48 6.23 -4.12
CA GLY A 103 10.04 6.31 -4.32
C GLY A 103 9.60 6.13 -5.77
N GLU A 104 10.52 5.81 -6.69
CA GLU A 104 10.16 5.43 -8.05
C GLU A 104 9.54 4.04 -8.07
N THR A 105 8.44 3.91 -8.80
CA THR A 105 7.68 2.66 -8.93
C THR A 105 7.42 2.35 -10.39
N PHE A 106 7.69 1.11 -10.77
CA PHE A 106 7.63 0.65 -12.15
C PHE A 106 6.68 -0.54 -12.26
N PHE A 107 5.66 -0.38 -13.08
CA PHE A 107 4.67 -1.41 -13.36
C PHE A 107 4.98 -2.07 -14.71
N CYS A 108 5.61 -3.24 -14.68
CA CYS A 108 5.93 -4.04 -15.86
C CYS A 108 4.69 -4.84 -16.27
N ARG A 109 4.03 -4.40 -17.35
CA ARG A 109 2.83 -5.02 -17.88
C ARG A 109 3.18 -6.18 -18.82
N ARG A 110 2.47 -7.30 -18.71
CA ARG A 110 2.58 -8.39 -19.68
C ARG A 110 1.99 -7.96 -21.01
N GLU A 111 2.85 -7.50 -21.90
CA GLU A 111 2.49 -7.05 -23.24
C GLU A 111 3.66 -7.24 -24.21
N GLY A 112 3.36 -7.57 -25.48
CA GLY A 112 4.36 -7.70 -26.52
C GLY A 112 5.44 -8.73 -26.19
N PHE A 113 6.69 -8.27 -26.03
CA PHE A 113 7.83 -9.10 -25.68
C PHE A 113 7.97 -9.38 -24.18
N LEU A 114 7.27 -8.64 -23.32
CA LEU A 114 7.19 -8.92 -21.90
C LEU A 114 6.19 -10.05 -21.65
N THR A 115 6.55 -11.25 -22.07
CA THR A 115 5.73 -12.45 -21.89
C THR A 115 5.72 -12.89 -20.43
N GLU A 116 4.78 -13.76 -20.07
CA GLU A 116 4.73 -14.37 -18.74
C GLU A 116 6.02 -15.12 -18.39
N ASP A 117 6.53 -15.92 -19.35
CA ASP A 117 7.78 -16.67 -19.15
C ASP A 117 8.97 -15.75 -18.94
N TYR A 118 9.03 -14.63 -19.67
CA TYR A 118 10.07 -13.62 -19.49
C TYR A 118 10.02 -13.01 -18.08
N LEU A 119 8.85 -12.54 -17.66
CA LEU A 119 8.67 -11.94 -16.33
C LEU A 119 8.97 -12.95 -15.22
N ALA A 120 8.52 -14.20 -15.36
CA ALA A 120 8.80 -15.26 -14.40
C ALA A 120 10.30 -15.59 -14.30
N ASP A 121 11.01 -15.63 -15.43
CA ASP A 121 12.48 -15.84 -15.45
C ASP A 121 13.22 -14.70 -14.76
N LYS A 122 12.80 -13.46 -15.01
CA LYS A 122 13.37 -12.27 -14.33
C LYS A 122 13.12 -12.27 -12.83
N LEU A 123 11.91 -12.64 -12.39
CA LEU A 123 11.60 -12.77 -10.96
C LEU A 123 12.45 -13.82 -10.27
N ARG A 124 12.65 -15.00 -10.90
CA ARG A 124 13.50 -16.05 -10.34
C ARG A 124 14.94 -15.57 -10.20
N LYS A 125 15.49 -14.92 -11.22
CA LYS A 125 16.85 -14.35 -11.14
C LYS A 125 16.94 -13.27 -10.06
N LEU A 126 15.95 -12.39 -9.95
CA LEU A 126 15.90 -11.37 -8.90
C LEU A 126 15.86 -12.01 -7.52
N SER A 127 15.12 -13.11 -7.34
CA SER A 127 15.01 -13.83 -6.08
C SER A 127 16.31 -14.49 -5.62
N GLU A 128 17.24 -14.75 -6.54
CA GLU A 128 18.57 -15.33 -6.23
C GLU A 128 19.59 -14.27 -5.86
N THR A 129 19.46 -13.04 -6.36
CA THR A 129 20.49 -12.00 -6.28
C THR A 129 20.09 -10.77 -5.50
N GLY A 130 18.83 -10.39 -5.57
CA GLY A 130 18.28 -9.18 -4.98
C GLY A 130 17.66 -9.39 -3.61
N LYS A 131 17.52 -8.33 -2.83
CA LYS A 131 16.70 -8.33 -1.60
C LYS A 131 15.31 -7.84 -1.92
N ILE A 132 14.33 -8.70 -1.73
CA ILE A 132 12.92 -8.46 -2.05
C ILE A 132 12.15 -8.13 -0.77
N VAL A 133 11.44 -7.02 -0.80
CA VAL A 133 10.47 -6.60 0.23
C VAL A 133 9.08 -6.78 -0.35
N CYS A 134 8.22 -7.53 0.30
CA CYS A 134 6.86 -7.73 -0.17
C CYS A 134 5.89 -7.94 1.00
N ALA A 135 4.62 -7.90 0.72
CA ALA A 135 3.57 -8.29 1.64
C ALA A 135 3.12 -9.72 1.32
N ASN A 136 3.11 -10.59 2.35
CA ASN A 136 2.59 -11.95 2.24
C ASN A 136 3.30 -12.80 1.17
N ILE A 137 4.60 -13.00 1.34
CA ILE A 137 5.48 -13.74 0.42
C ILE A 137 4.92 -15.10 -0.03
N LYS A 138 4.11 -15.75 0.81
CA LYS A 138 3.49 -17.05 0.50
C LYS A 138 2.64 -17.01 -0.76
N GLU A 139 2.02 -15.87 -1.05
CA GLU A 139 1.21 -15.70 -2.27
C GLU A 139 2.06 -15.65 -3.54
N TYR A 140 3.36 -15.37 -3.42
CA TYR A 140 4.28 -15.23 -4.54
C TYR A 140 5.20 -16.42 -4.73
N TYR A 141 5.15 -17.41 -3.84
CA TYR A 141 6.09 -18.54 -3.84
C TYR A 141 6.13 -19.30 -5.18
N ASP A 142 4.96 -19.51 -5.79
CA ASP A 142 4.87 -20.22 -7.08
C ASP A 142 5.58 -19.50 -8.23
N PHE A 143 5.67 -18.17 -8.16
CA PHE A 143 6.35 -17.35 -9.17
C PHE A 143 7.85 -17.25 -8.92
N LEU A 144 8.24 -17.15 -7.66
CA LEU A 144 9.63 -16.93 -7.27
C LEU A 144 10.45 -18.22 -7.33
N GLN A 145 9.86 -19.36 -6.99
CA GLN A 145 10.43 -20.72 -7.06
C GLN A 145 11.85 -20.82 -6.49
N THR A 146 12.08 -20.23 -5.33
CA THR A 146 13.37 -20.23 -4.68
C THR A 146 13.30 -20.83 -3.28
N ASP A 147 14.33 -21.57 -2.90
CA ASP A 147 14.52 -22.09 -1.55
C ASP A 147 15.33 -21.12 -0.65
N ASN A 148 15.86 -20.04 -1.25
CA ASN A 148 16.65 -19.05 -0.52
C ASN A 148 15.75 -18.01 0.17
N THR A 149 15.58 -18.15 1.48
CA THR A 149 14.73 -17.27 2.30
C THR A 149 15.46 -16.01 2.78
N ASP A 150 16.79 -15.94 2.68
CA ASP A 150 17.59 -14.85 3.21
C ASP A 150 17.43 -13.54 2.40
N HIS A 151 16.89 -13.67 1.20
CA HIS A 151 16.68 -12.54 0.27
C HIS A 151 15.31 -11.89 0.42
N TYR A 152 14.44 -12.37 1.32
CA TYR A 152 13.09 -11.86 1.46
C TYR A 152 12.85 -11.17 2.79
N PHE A 153 12.11 -10.07 2.71
CA PHE A 153 11.54 -9.41 3.88
C PHE A 153 10.04 -9.27 3.70
N ASP A 154 9.27 -9.99 4.50
CA ASP A 154 7.80 -9.92 4.50
C ASP A 154 7.33 -8.90 5.53
N ILE A 155 6.75 -7.78 5.05
CA ILE A 155 6.29 -6.69 5.92
C ILE A 155 5.12 -7.11 6.81
N ILE A 156 4.28 -8.03 6.36
CA ILE A 156 3.13 -8.52 7.15
C ILE A 156 3.63 -9.42 8.29
N LEU A 157 4.59 -10.30 8.01
CA LEU A 157 5.21 -11.13 9.03
C LEU A 157 5.99 -10.28 10.05
N ALA A 158 6.71 -9.26 9.58
CA ALA A 158 7.41 -8.32 10.45
C ALA A 158 6.43 -7.57 11.36
N ALA A 159 5.32 -7.08 10.84
CA ALA A 159 4.28 -6.41 11.62
C ALA A 159 3.65 -7.35 12.67
N TYR A 160 3.42 -8.61 12.31
CA TYR A 160 2.96 -9.63 13.27
C TYR A 160 3.97 -9.84 14.40
N LEU A 161 5.26 -9.94 14.10
CA LEU A 161 6.29 -10.14 15.12
C LEU A 161 6.43 -8.93 16.06
N LEU A 162 6.20 -7.72 15.56
CA LEU A 162 6.23 -6.49 16.38
C LEU A 162 5.02 -6.37 17.30
N ASN A 163 3.84 -6.79 16.87
CA ASN A 163 2.62 -6.71 17.66
C ASN A 163 1.69 -7.90 17.37
N PRO A 164 1.89 -9.06 18.02
CA PRO A 164 1.14 -10.28 17.75
C PRO A 164 -0.31 -10.29 18.27
N LEU A 165 -0.75 -9.21 18.90
CA LEU A 165 -2.09 -9.11 19.50
C LEU A 165 -3.17 -8.62 18.54
N LYS A 166 -2.82 -8.25 17.31
CA LYS A 166 -3.80 -7.86 16.30
C LYS A 166 -4.45 -9.08 15.68
N ASN A 167 -5.71 -8.92 15.27
CA ASN A 167 -6.46 -9.99 14.60
C ASN A 167 -6.17 -10.07 13.10
N ASP A 168 -5.71 -8.97 12.50
CA ASP A 168 -5.45 -8.86 11.07
C ASP A 168 -4.28 -7.91 10.78
N TYR A 169 -3.59 -8.12 9.67
CA TYR A 169 -2.45 -7.33 9.22
C TYR A 169 -2.57 -7.10 7.72
N THR A 170 -2.88 -5.86 7.36
CA THR A 170 -2.94 -5.43 5.96
C THR A 170 -1.79 -4.46 5.64
N ILE A 171 -1.46 -4.28 4.37
CA ILE A 171 -0.49 -3.25 3.95
C ILE A 171 -0.96 -1.88 4.42
N GLN A 172 -2.27 -1.61 4.33
CA GLN A 172 -2.89 -0.36 4.77
C GLN A 172 -2.68 -0.12 6.26
N ASP A 173 -2.87 -1.16 7.08
CA ASP A 173 -2.62 -1.06 8.53
C ASP A 173 -1.15 -0.80 8.84
N VAL A 174 -0.24 -1.50 8.18
CA VAL A 174 1.21 -1.34 8.34
C VAL A 174 1.65 0.05 7.92
N ALA A 175 1.20 0.52 6.75
CA ALA A 175 1.52 1.86 6.25
C ALA A 175 0.99 2.97 7.19
N ASN A 176 -0.23 2.80 7.70
CA ASN A 176 -0.80 3.77 8.63
C ASN A 176 -0.06 3.78 9.98
N GLU A 177 0.25 2.61 10.54
CA GLU A 177 0.87 2.49 11.87
C GLU A 177 2.31 2.99 11.87
N HIS A 178 3.10 2.62 10.87
CA HIS A 178 4.54 2.91 10.85
C HIS A 178 4.91 4.18 10.06
N LEU A 179 4.16 4.50 9.00
CA LEU A 179 4.45 5.66 8.14
C LEU A 179 3.43 6.77 8.30
N GLY A 180 2.28 6.48 8.93
CA GLY A 180 1.15 7.41 9.01
C GLY A 180 0.50 7.71 7.67
N LEU A 181 0.70 6.85 6.69
CA LEU A 181 0.09 6.92 5.38
C LEU A 181 -1.27 6.21 5.42
N MET A 182 -2.27 6.85 4.83
CA MET A 182 -3.61 6.26 4.68
C MET A 182 -3.73 5.79 3.23
N LEU A 183 -3.51 4.51 3.03
CA LEU A 183 -3.73 3.87 1.73
C LEU A 183 -5.22 3.53 1.58
N GLN A 184 -5.73 3.65 0.36
CA GLN A 184 -7.11 3.29 0.05
C GLN A 184 -7.30 1.77 0.15
N GLU A 185 -8.48 1.37 0.60
CA GLU A 185 -8.84 -0.05 0.64
C GLU A 185 -9.26 -0.52 -0.77
N LYS A 186 -8.84 -1.73 -1.14
CA LYS A 186 -9.25 -2.36 -2.41
C LYS A 186 -10.78 -2.36 -2.58
N THR A 187 -11.49 -2.63 -1.49
CA THR A 187 -12.96 -2.70 -1.46
C THR A 187 -13.64 -1.35 -1.69
N GLU A 188 -12.99 -0.26 -1.33
CA GLU A 188 -13.49 1.10 -1.59
C GLU A 188 -13.36 1.47 -3.07
N MET A 189 -12.26 1.08 -3.71
CA MET A 189 -12.00 1.40 -5.12
C MET A 189 -12.70 0.45 -6.09
N PHE A 190 -12.61 -0.86 -5.84
CA PHE A 190 -13.01 -1.89 -6.80
C PHE A 190 -14.16 -2.77 -6.29
N GLY A 191 -14.71 -2.48 -5.11
CA GLY A 191 -15.78 -3.27 -4.51
C GLY A 191 -15.33 -4.71 -4.22
N LYS A 192 -16.15 -5.68 -4.61
CA LYS A 192 -15.89 -7.11 -4.38
C LYS A 192 -15.06 -7.77 -5.49
N LYS A 193 -14.66 -7.04 -6.53
CA LYS A 193 -13.88 -7.58 -7.63
C LYS A 193 -12.48 -7.98 -7.17
N SER A 194 -11.91 -9.02 -7.79
CA SER A 194 -10.47 -9.28 -7.70
C SER A 194 -9.69 -8.16 -8.40
N LEU A 195 -8.43 -7.94 -8.03
CA LEU A 195 -7.60 -6.92 -8.72
C LEU A 195 -7.39 -7.28 -10.19
N SER A 196 -7.29 -8.56 -10.54
CA SER A 196 -7.19 -9.01 -11.93
C SER A 196 -8.45 -8.74 -12.74
N ALA A 197 -9.63 -8.92 -12.14
CA ALA A 197 -10.90 -8.58 -12.78
C ALA A 197 -11.07 -7.06 -12.93
N ALA A 198 -10.67 -6.29 -11.91
CA ALA A 198 -10.68 -4.83 -11.99
C ALA A 198 -9.68 -4.32 -13.04
N TYR A 199 -8.50 -4.94 -13.15
CA TYR A 199 -7.46 -4.58 -14.12
C TYR A 199 -7.95 -4.69 -15.59
N ALA A 200 -8.79 -5.66 -15.87
CA ALA A 200 -9.35 -5.80 -17.22
C ALA A 200 -10.35 -4.70 -17.62
N GLU A 201 -10.93 -4.00 -16.65
CA GLU A 201 -11.96 -2.96 -16.87
C GLU A 201 -11.47 -1.54 -16.55
N MET A 202 -10.57 -1.42 -15.58
CA MET A 202 -10.13 -0.16 -14.96
C MET A 202 -8.60 -0.21 -14.79
N GLU A 203 -7.90 -0.34 -15.92
CA GLU A 203 -6.46 -0.62 -15.93
C GLU A 203 -5.65 0.48 -15.22
N GLU A 204 -5.88 1.75 -15.57
CA GLU A 204 -5.13 2.88 -15.02
C GLU A 204 -5.32 3.02 -13.51
N GLU A 205 -6.55 2.82 -13.02
CA GLU A 205 -6.86 2.89 -11.60
C GLU A 205 -6.20 1.74 -10.82
N VAL A 206 -6.12 0.54 -11.40
CA VAL A 206 -5.43 -0.59 -10.77
C VAL A 206 -3.92 -0.40 -10.76
N ILE A 207 -3.34 0.11 -11.85
CA ILE A 207 -1.92 0.47 -11.91
C ILE A 207 -1.60 1.51 -10.83
N SER A 208 -2.37 2.58 -10.77
CA SER A 208 -2.20 3.61 -9.74
C SER A 208 -2.32 3.02 -8.34
N TYR A 209 -3.35 2.22 -8.06
CA TYR A 209 -3.56 1.57 -6.77
C TYR A 209 -2.37 0.68 -6.36
N ILE A 210 -1.91 -0.20 -7.25
CA ILE A 210 -0.78 -1.10 -6.98
C ILE A 210 0.52 -0.32 -6.77
N SER A 211 0.72 0.76 -7.52
CA SER A 211 1.93 1.58 -7.40
C SER A 211 2.02 2.34 -6.08
N PHE A 212 0.89 2.51 -5.37
CA PHE A 212 0.85 3.06 -4.01
C PHE A 212 1.07 2.02 -2.91
N LEU A 213 0.86 0.74 -3.18
CA LEU A 213 1.06 -0.35 -2.20
C LEU A 213 2.53 -0.67 -1.99
#